data_deeaeff491672088b8f76ce15d65284d
#
_entry.id   deeaeff491672088b8f76ce15d65284d
#
_cell.length_a   1.000
_cell.length_b   1.000
_cell.length_c   1.000
_cell.angle_alpha   90.00
_cell.angle_beta   90.00
_cell.angle_gamma   90.00
#
_symmetry.space_group_name_H-M   'P 1'
#
loop_
_entity.id
_entity.type
_entity.pdbx_description
1 polymer ?
#
loop_
_entity_poly.entity_id
_entity_poly.type
_entity_poly.pdbx_seq_one_letter_code
_entity_poly.pdbx_strand_id
1 'polypeptide(L)'
;DKGGVPRGICKMDGENNLTEVVETKNIVKTVSGAEANGIRIDIDSLVSMNMWGVTPDFLETLEMGFQEFFEKEVPENPLKCEYLIPSFIGELLEQGKIAVKVLRTNDTWYGMTYKEDVVAVKESFKEMLNKGLYQADLFSDL
;
A
#
# COMPACT_ATOMS: atom_id res chain seq x y z
N ASP A 1 13.95 -7.56 -10.44
CA ASP A 1 14.60 -7.85 -9.14
C ASP A 1 15.43 -6.66 -8.69
N LYS A 2 14.82 -5.72 -7.95
CA LYS A 2 15.46 -4.47 -7.46
C LYS A 2 15.82 -4.54 -5.95
N GLY A 3 16.08 -5.74 -5.43
CA GLY A 3 16.34 -5.96 -4.00
C GLY A 3 15.05 -6.09 -3.18
N GLY A 4 15.15 -5.92 -1.87
CA GLY A 4 14.00 -5.99 -0.96
C GLY A 4 13.06 -4.79 -1.11
N VAL A 5 11.77 -5.06 -1.16
CA VAL A 5 10.72 -4.03 -1.27
C VAL A 5 9.87 -3.98 -0.01
N PRO A 6 9.39 -2.80 0.43
CA PRO A 6 8.40 -2.70 1.49
C PRO A 6 6.98 -2.90 0.95
N ARG A 7 6.10 -3.52 1.76
CA ARG A 7 4.65 -3.63 1.47
C ARG A 7 3.85 -3.66 2.76
N GLY A 8 2.72 -2.98 2.78
CA GLY A 8 1.72 -3.12 3.82
C GLY A 8 0.94 -4.42 3.62
N ILE A 9 1.32 -5.49 4.32
CA ILE A 9 0.61 -6.78 4.26
C ILE A 9 -0.67 -6.67 5.06
N CYS A 10 -1.79 -7.04 4.43
CA CYS A 10 -3.13 -6.94 4.99
C CYS A 10 -3.67 -8.31 5.39
N LYS A 11 -4.32 -8.39 6.56
CA LYS A 11 -5.19 -9.50 6.94
C LYS A 11 -6.62 -9.00 7.05
N MET A 12 -7.57 -9.86 6.77
CA MET A 12 -8.99 -9.54 6.86
C MET A 12 -9.77 -10.72 7.41
N ASP A 13 -10.95 -10.42 7.93
CA ASP A 13 -11.93 -11.42 8.33
C ASP A 13 -12.76 -11.97 7.16
N GLY A 14 -13.68 -12.89 7.45
CA GLY A 14 -14.57 -13.49 6.46
C GLY A 14 -15.58 -12.53 5.83
N GLU A 15 -15.73 -11.34 6.40
CA GLU A 15 -16.63 -10.28 5.90
C GLU A 15 -15.85 -9.18 5.13
N ASN A 16 -14.57 -9.39 4.84
CA ASN A 16 -13.65 -8.43 4.23
C ASN A 16 -13.41 -7.17 5.08
N ASN A 17 -13.50 -7.23 6.39
CA ASN A 17 -13.02 -6.15 7.23
C ASN A 17 -11.52 -6.34 7.47
N LEU A 18 -10.76 -5.26 7.34
CA LEU A 18 -9.32 -5.26 7.64
C LEU A 18 -9.14 -5.50 9.14
N THR A 19 -8.39 -6.54 9.48
CA THR A 19 -8.08 -6.87 10.87
C THR A 19 -6.66 -6.48 11.25
N GLU A 20 -5.78 -6.43 10.26
CA GLU A 20 -4.37 -6.08 10.48
C GLU A 20 -3.77 -5.51 9.19
N VAL A 21 -2.92 -4.50 9.30
CA VAL A 21 -2.02 -4.06 8.24
C VAL A 21 -0.63 -3.81 8.81
N VAL A 22 0.37 -4.52 8.27
CA VAL A 22 1.75 -4.45 8.77
C VAL A 22 2.68 -4.04 7.64
N GLU A 23 3.36 -2.91 7.82
CA GLU A 23 4.42 -2.48 6.92
C GLU A 23 5.62 -3.42 7.03
N THR A 24 5.75 -4.33 6.08
CA THR A 24 6.79 -5.35 6.05
C THR A 24 7.89 -4.92 5.10
N LYS A 25 9.09 -4.68 5.65
CA LYS A 25 10.28 -4.25 4.90
C LYS A 25 11.08 -5.46 4.39
N ASN A 26 11.92 -5.21 3.39
CA ASN A 26 12.86 -6.19 2.85
C ASN A 26 12.20 -7.48 2.33
N ILE A 27 11.05 -7.38 1.71
CA ILE A 27 10.43 -8.52 1.04
C ILE A 27 11.24 -8.83 -0.20
N VAL A 28 11.75 -10.05 -0.28
CA VAL A 28 12.52 -10.55 -1.42
C VAL A 28 11.86 -11.79 -2.02
N LYS A 29 11.96 -11.91 -3.33
CA LYS A 29 11.53 -13.12 -4.04
C LYS A 29 12.57 -14.22 -3.83
N THR A 30 12.10 -15.43 -3.52
CA THR A 30 12.93 -16.62 -3.39
C THR A 30 12.48 -17.68 -4.40
N VAL A 31 13.23 -18.77 -4.51
CA VAL A 31 12.88 -19.90 -5.38
C VAL A 31 11.53 -20.53 -4.96
N SER A 32 11.21 -20.48 -3.67
CA SER A 32 10.02 -21.11 -3.08
C SER A 32 8.89 -20.12 -2.75
N GLY A 33 9.01 -18.84 -3.16
CA GLY A 33 7.98 -17.83 -2.88
C GLY A 33 8.55 -16.46 -2.51
N ALA A 34 8.19 -15.95 -1.36
CA ALA A 34 8.66 -14.67 -0.83
C ALA A 34 9.06 -14.79 0.64
N GLU A 35 10.01 -13.97 1.08
CA GLU A 35 10.42 -13.86 2.47
C GLU A 35 10.78 -12.43 2.85
N ALA A 36 10.68 -12.13 4.13
CA ALA A 36 11.20 -10.90 4.72
C ALA A 36 12.02 -11.25 5.95
N ASN A 37 13.29 -10.83 5.97
CA ASN A 37 14.22 -11.10 7.09
C ASN A 37 14.28 -12.60 7.50
N GLY A 38 14.22 -13.51 6.51
CA GLY A 38 14.25 -14.96 6.72
C GLY A 38 12.91 -15.58 7.15
N ILE A 39 11.85 -14.78 7.26
CA ILE A 39 10.50 -15.27 7.55
C ILE A 39 9.72 -15.39 6.24
N ARG A 40 9.18 -16.58 5.99
CA ARG A 40 8.37 -16.84 4.81
C ARG A 40 7.08 -16.01 4.83
N ILE A 41 6.78 -15.40 3.70
CA ILE A 41 5.54 -14.66 3.45
C ILE A 41 4.67 -15.48 2.52
N ASP A 42 3.37 -15.53 2.83
CA ASP A 42 2.38 -16.09 1.94
C ASP A 42 2.26 -15.21 0.68
N ILE A 43 2.53 -15.79 -0.48
CA ILE A 43 2.51 -15.08 -1.77
C ILE A 43 1.11 -14.65 -2.20
N ASP A 44 0.08 -15.24 -1.62
CA ASP A 44 -1.33 -14.90 -1.86
C ASP A 44 -1.84 -13.82 -0.88
N SER A 45 -0.97 -13.31 0.00
CA SER A 45 -1.31 -12.23 0.92
C SER A 45 -1.74 -10.98 0.15
N LEU A 46 -2.82 -10.36 0.62
CA LEU A 46 -3.21 -9.05 0.12
C LEU A 46 -2.23 -7.99 0.61
N VAL A 47 -1.94 -7.04 -0.26
CA VAL A 47 -1.10 -5.89 0.07
C VAL A 47 -1.86 -4.58 -0.14
N SER A 48 -1.60 -3.61 0.71
CA SER A 48 -2.14 -2.27 0.53
C SER A 48 -1.60 -1.66 -0.75
N MET A 49 -2.50 -1.18 -1.60
CA MET A 49 -2.17 -0.36 -2.77
C MET A 49 -1.99 1.11 -2.41
N ASN A 50 -1.99 1.43 -1.13
CA ASN A 50 -1.92 2.79 -0.59
C ASN A 50 -3.03 3.70 -1.14
N MET A 51 -4.18 3.12 -1.43
CA MET A 51 -5.38 3.79 -1.90
C MET A 51 -6.47 3.65 -0.85
N TRP A 52 -6.80 4.75 -0.17
CA TRP A 52 -7.68 4.78 0.98
C TRP A 52 -8.86 5.72 0.74
N GLY A 53 -10.07 5.19 0.86
CA GLY A 53 -11.28 6.01 0.94
C GLY A 53 -11.57 6.33 2.40
N VAL A 54 -11.60 7.61 2.75
CA VAL A 54 -11.76 8.05 4.14
C VAL A 54 -12.92 9.04 4.29
N THR A 55 -13.50 9.09 5.49
CA THR A 55 -14.48 10.11 5.85
C THR A 55 -13.78 11.43 6.24
N PRO A 56 -14.47 12.57 6.19
CA PRO A 56 -13.88 13.86 6.64
C PRO A 56 -13.32 13.79 8.06
N ASP A 57 -14.02 13.13 9.00
CA ASP A 57 -13.60 12.98 10.40
C ASP A 57 -12.27 12.26 10.55
N PHE A 58 -11.94 11.37 9.60
CA PHE A 58 -10.63 10.70 9.60
C PHE A 58 -9.48 11.67 9.32
N LEU A 59 -9.72 12.75 8.57
CA LEU A 59 -8.69 13.77 8.32
C LEU A 59 -8.29 14.49 9.61
N GLU A 60 -9.24 14.76 10.49
CA GLU A 60 -8.94 15.33 11.81
C GLU A 60 -8.13 14.36 12.68
N THR A 61 -8.49 13.06 12.64
CA THR A 61 -7.75 12.01 13.32
C THR A 61 -6.32 11.89 12.78
N LEU A 62 -6.16 11.98 11.46
CA LEU A 62 -4.87 11.94 10.79
C LEU A 62 -3.98 13.14 11.17
N GLU A 63 -4.56 14.33 11.25
CA GLU A 63 -3.87 15.56 11.65
C GLU A 63 -3.37 15.46 13.10
N MET A 64 -4.21 15.01 14.03
CA MET A 64 -3.81 14.78 15.42
C MET A 64 -2.70 13.74 15.54
N GLY A 65 -2.82 12.63 14.82
CA GLY A 65 -1.79 11.59 14.78
C GLY A 65 -0.47 12.09 14.20
N PHE A 66 -0.53 12.96 13.18
CA PHE A 66 0.67 13.58 12.61
C PHE A 66 1.36 14.53 13.60
N GLN A 67 0.61 15.30 14.36
CA GLN A 67 1.17 16.17 15.42
C GLN A 67 1.90 15.33 16.47
N GLU A 68 1.28 14.24 16.94
CA GLU A 68 1.89 13.33 17.90
C GLU A 68 3.16 12.66 17.36
N PHE A 69 3.13 12.19 16.11
CA PHE A 69 4.30 11.67 15.41
C PHE A 69 5.42 12.71 15.32
N PHE A 70 5.08 13.96 14.96
CA PHE A 70 6.05 15.02 14.82
C PHE A 70 6.73 15.36 16.15
N GLU A 71 6.00 15.33 17.24
CA GLU A 71 6.53 15.61 18.58
C GLU A 71 7.38 14.48 19.15
N LYS A 72 7.04 13.21 18.84
CA LYS A 72 7.69 12.03 19.45
C LYS A 72 8.76 11.41 18.57
N GLU A 73 8.45 11.19 17.29
CA GLU A 73 9.31 10.40 16.39
C GLU A 73 10.35 11.26 15.68
N VAL A 74 9.98 12.49 15.27
CA VAL A 74 10.90 13.36 14.54
C VAL A 74 12.14 13.73 15.35
N PRO A 75 12.08 14.04 16.66
CA PRO A 75 13.28 14.32 17.45
C PRO A 75 14.24 13.13 17.53
N GLU A 76 13.72 11.91 17.53
CA GLU A 76 14.51 10.68 17.62
C GLU A 76 15.24 10.35 16.31
N ASN A 77 14.61 10.66 15.15
CA ASN A 77 15.16 10.32 13.85
C ASN A 77 14.76 11.32 12.76
N PRO A 78 15.21 12.59 12.83
CA PRO A 78 14.70 13.70 12.03
C PRO A 78 14.89 13.57 10.52
N LEU A 79 15.80 12.70 10.07
CA LEU A 79 16.14 12.55 8.65
C LEU A 79 15.50 11.33 7.99
N LYS A 80 14.95 10.39 8.77
CA LYS A 80 14.50 9.09 8.23
C LYS A 80 13.17 8.59 8.77
N CYS A 81 12.58 9.28 9.76
CA CYS A 81 11.25 8.91 10.22
C CYS A 81 10.20 9.23 9.14
N GLU A 82 9.22 8.36 9.02
CA GLU A 82 8.16 8.47 8.03
C GLU A 82 6.82 8.23 8.73
N TYR A 83 5.86 9.14 8.53
CA TYR A 83 4.49 8.95 8.98
C TYR A 83 3.73 8.16 7.92
N LEU A 84 3.66 6.85 8.11
CA LEU A 84 3.11 5.91 7.15
C LEU A 84 1.61 5.69 7.42
N ILE A 85 0.75 6.03 6.46
CA ILE A 85 -0.70 5.84 6.58
C ILE A 85 -1.07 4.39 6.91
N PRO A 86 -0.49 3.34 6.31
CA PRO A 86 -0.81 1.96 6.69
C PRO A 86 -0.49 1.64 8.15
N SER A 87 0.63 2.15 8.68
CA SER A 87 1.00 1.95 10.09
C SER A 87 0.02 2.63 11.02
N PHE A 88 -0.33 3.88 10.75
CA PHE A 88 -1.29 4.64 11.54
C PHE A 88 -2.68 3.98 11.53
N ILE A 89 -3.15 3.50 10.37
CA ILE A 89 -4.40 2.75 10.27
C ILE A 89 -4.32 1.46 11.10
N GLY A 90 -3.19 0.75 11.05
CA GLY A 90 -2.96 -0.45 11.87
C GLY A 90 -3.10 -0.17 13.37
N GLU A 91 -2.48 0.89 13.85
CA GLU A 91 -2.60 1.33 15.25
C GLU A 91 -4.04 1.67 15.66
N LEU A 92 -4.77 2.37 14.81
CA LEU A 92 -6.18 2.72 15.07
C LEU A 92 -7.10 1.48 15.05
N LEU A 93 -6.79 0.49 14.20
CA LEU A 93 -7.50 -0.80 14.18
C LEU A 93 -7.27 -1.57 15.48
N GLU A 94 -6.02 -1.69 15.93
CA GLU A 94 -5.66 -2.35 17.20
C GLU A 94 -6.34 -1.68 18.41
N GLN A 95 -6.50 -0.37 18.36
CA GLN A 95 -7.20 0.41 19.38
C GLN A 95 -8.73 0.34 19.26
N GLY A 96 -9.27 -0.31 18.23
CA GLY A 96 -10.71 -0.39 17.97
C GLY A 96 -11.36 0.97 17.62
N LYS A 97 -10.57 1.94 17.18
CA LYS A 97 -11.03 3.31 16.87
C LYS A 97 -11.62 3.46 15.48
N ILE A 98 -11.27 2.57 14.57
CA ILE A 98 -11.76 2.58 13.18
C ILE A 98 -12.16 1.18 12.73
N ALA A 99 -12.98 1.12 11.68
CA ALA A 99 -13.24 -0.07 10.90
C ALA A 99 -12.92 0.23 9.43
N VAL A 100 -12.27 -0.71 8.76
CA VAL A 100 -11.85 -0.56 7.36
C VAL A 100 -12.38 -1.72 6.55
N LYS A 101 -13.04 -1.44 5.43
CA LYS A 101 -13.49 -2.44 4.47
C LYS A 101 -12.42 -2.65 3.40
N VAL A 102 -12.03 -3.90 3.19
CA VAL A 102 -11.09 -4.25 2.13
C VAL A 102 -11.83 -4.41 0.81
N LEU A 103 -11.44 -3.61 -0.18
CA LEU A 103 -11.91 -3.73 -1.55
C LEU A 103 -10.80 -4.37 -2.38
N ARG A 104 -11.03 -5.60 -2.85
CA ARG A 104 -10.07 -6.30 -3.69
C ARG A 104 -10.11 -5.76 -5.11
N THR A 105 -8.95 -5.63 -5.73
CA THR A 105 -8.83 -5.40 -7.17
C THR A 105 -8.05 -6.52 -7.83
N ASN A 106 -8.37 -6.81 -9.08
CA ASN A 106 -7.62 -7.71 -9.96
C ASN A 106 -6.67 -6.95 -10.89
N ASP A 107 -6.57 -5.63 -10.71
CA ASP A 107 -5.71 -4.80 -11.53
C ASP A 107 -4.24 -5.09 -11.26
N THR A 108 -3.44 -4.94 -12.30
CA THR A 108 -1.99 -5.04 -12.18
C THR A 108 -1.42 -3.70 -11.74
N TRP A 109 -0.72 -3.71 -10.61
CA TRP A 109 -0.05 -2.52 -10.12
C TRP A 109 1.24 -2.23 -10.89
N TYR A 110 1.44 -0.99 -11.28
CA TYR A 110 2.65 -0.50 -11.92
C TYR A 110 3.28 0.61 -11.08
N GLY A 111 4.49 0.33 -10.53
CA GLY A 111 5.30 1.35 -9.85
C GLY A 111 6.09 2.18 -10.86
N MET A 112 6.06 3.49 -10.70
CA MET A 112 6.84 4.43 -11.51
C MET A 112 7.62 5.35 -10.57
N THR A 113 8.59 4.77 -9.85
CA THR A 113 9.42 5.51 -8.88
C THR A 113 10.71 5.99 -9.51
N TYR A 114 11.23 5.26 -10.49
CA TYR A 114 12.49 5.55 -11.16
C TYR A 114 12.27 5.80 -12.66
N LYS A 115 13.19 6.56 -13.26
CA LYS A 115 13.15 6.90 -14.69
C LYS A 115 13.14 5.65 -15.58
N GLU A 116 13.82 4.61 -15.15
CA GLU A 116 13.90 3.33 -15.87
C GLU A 116 12.55 2.59 -15.94
N ASP A 117 11.66 2.83 -14.98
CA ASP A 117 10.33 2.20 -14.94
C ASP A 117 9.41 2.72 -16.06
N VAL A 118 9.64 3.96 -16.52
CA VAL A 118 8.78 4.66 -17.48
C VAL A 118 8.59 3.88 -18.78
N VAL A 119 9.64 3.25 -19.30
CA VAL A 119 9.57 2.51 -20.57
C VAL A 119 8.66 1.29 -20.43
N ALA A 120 8.88 0.48 -19.41
CA ALA A 120 8.08 -0.73 -19.15
C ALA A 120 6.61 -0.39 -18.87
N VAL A 121 6.36 0.68 -18.09
CA VAL A 121 5.00 1.13 -17.79
C VAL A 121 4.29 1.60 -19.06
N LYS A 122 4.94 2.41 -19.90
CA LYS A 122 4.36 2.86 -21.17
C LYS A 122 3.98 1.70 -22.10
N GLU A 123 4.83 0.69 -22.25
CA GLU A 123 4.53 -0.47 -23.08
C GLU A 123 3.35 -1.27 -22.50
N SER A 124 3.29 -1.45 -21.20
CA SER A 124 2.16 -2.12 -20.55
C SER A 124 0.85 -1.40 -20.74
N PHE A 125 0.84 -0.06 -20.59
CA PHE A 125 -0.37 0.73 -20.83
C PHE A 125 -0.79 0.72 -22.33
N LYS A 126 0.19 0.74 -23.24
CA LYS A 126 -0.09 0.61 -24.67
C LYS A 126 -0.73 -0.73 -25.01
N GLU A 127 -0.27 -1.83 -24.37
CA GLU A 127 -0.93 -3.13 -24.53
C GLU A 127 -2.36 -3.12 -23.98
N MET A 128 -2.60 -2.49 -22.83
CA MET A 128 -3.94 -2.39 -22.23
C MET A 128 -4.90 -1.58 -23.13
N LEU A 129 -4.42 -0.49 -23.75
CA LEU A 129 -5.18 0.25 -24.76
C LEU A 129 -5.50 -0.61 -25.98
N ASN A 130 -4.52 -1.35 -26.51
CA ASN A 130 -4.71 -2.24 -27.66
C ASN A 130 -5.67 -3.39 -27.36
N LYS A 131 -5.75 -3.84 -26.10
CA LYS A 131 -6.71 -4.87 -25.65
C LYS A 131 -8.09 -4.29 -25.29
N GLY A 132 -8.27 -2.97 -25.39
CA GLY A 132 -9.52 -2.30 -25.06
C GLY A 132 -9.86 -2.27 -23.56
N LEU A 133 -8.86 -2.47 -22.69
CA LEU A 133 -9.04 -2.35 -21.22
C LEU A 133 -9.22 -0.88 -20.81
N TYR A 134 -8.58 0.03 -21.52
CA TYR A 134 -8.77 1.47 -21.40
C TYR A 134 -9.08 2.07 -22.77
N GLN A 135 -9.85 3.14 -22.78
CA GLN A 135 -10.10 3.91 -24.01
C GLN A 135 -8.94 4.89 -24.24
N ALA A 136 -8.67 5.22 -25.53
CA ALA A 136 -7.63 6.19 -25.88
C ALA A 136 -7.94 7.58 -25.32
N ASP A 137 -9.21 7.95 -25.30
CA ASP A 137 -9.73 9.08 -24.54
C ASP A 137 -10.26 8.55 -23.21
N LEU A 138 -9.48 8.72 -22.15
CA LEU A 138 -9.76 8.18 -20.81
C LEU A 138 -11.05 8.71 -20.19
N PHE A 139 -11.52 9.87 -20.65
CA PHE A 139 -12.71 10.55 -20.13
C PHE A 139 -13.91 10.47 -21.09
N SER A 140 -13.84 9.65 -22.13
CA SER A 140 -14.90 9.54 -23.14
C SER A 140 -16.20 8.94 -22.60
N ASP A 141 -16.19 8.35 -21.41
CA ASP A 141 -17.32 7.71 -20.71
C ASP A 141 -17.82 8.53 -19.52
N LEU A 142 -17.26 9.71 -19.27
CA LEU A 142 -17.74 10.69 -18.30
C LEU A 142 -18.61 11.73 -19.00
#